data_fa2c902a88e473d8b350fdb4ca6f8b4f
#
_entry.id   fa2c902a88e473d8b350fdb4ca6f8b4f
#
_cell.length_a   1.000
_cell.length_b   1.000
_cell.length_c   1.000
_cell.angle_alpha   90.00
_cell.angle_beta   90.00
_cell.angle_gamma   90.00
#
_symmetry.space_group_name_H-M   'P 1'
#
loop_
_entity.id
_entity.type
_entity.pdbx_description
1 polymer ?
#
loop_
_entity_poly.entity_id
_entity_poly.type
_entity_poly.pdbx_seq_one_letter_code
_entity_poly.pdbx_strand_id
1 'polypeptide(L)'
;MVGGQFICGISGGGGFPSKLDKFFNSIGIKILEAYGLTETAPMVAMRERYNPVMGTIGKPMPYLNVKIVKEDKTLAKPGEKGILFVKGTNVMKGYYLQDELTASAFDEDGYFNTGDIAIQTYNGELMIRGRKKDTIVLRSGENVEPFPIEAKLAESPYIQQAVVAGQDENTLGALIIPNKEALRTAAKQREIPHADNDSKLLACEFVQELIRREMERLICAKNGFKNFERVSQFVFLEKWENPKEELSAKGEIIRFKIYQNYKSQINKMFHRENKKQKLPDILQNLIDG
;
A
#
# COMPACT_ATOMS: atom_id res chain seq x y z
N MET A 1 -25.52 -10.09 14.23
CA MET A 1 -26.65 -10.50 13.36
C MET A 1 -27.04 -9.33 12.47
N VAL A 2 -27.18 -9.54 11.18
CA VAL A 2 -27.52 -8.48 10.19
C VAL A 2 -29.05 -8.40 9.91
N GLY A 3 -29.89 -8.84 10.84
CA GLY A 3 -31.34 -8.65 10.82
C GLY A 3 -32.14 -9.40 9.75
N GLY A 4 -31.57 -10.38 9.05
CA GLY A 4 -32.27 -11.23 8.06
C GLY A 4 -32.68 -10.55 6.75
N GLN A 5 -32.63 -9.21 6.67
CA GLN A 5 -33.00 -8.41 5.50
C GLN A 5 -31.78 -7.80 4.77
N PHE A 6 -30.57 -8.07 5.27
CA PHE A 6 -29.34 -7.53 4.69
C PHE A 6 -29.04 -8.19 3.33
N ILE A 7 -28.88 -7.39 2.31
CA ILE A 7 -28.66 -7.86 0.94
C ILE A 7 -27.17 -7.78 0.56
N CYS A 8 -26.55 -6.61 0.77
CA CYS A 8 -25.13 -6.37 0.55
C CYS A 8 -24.71 -5.08 1.28
N GLY A 9 -23.42 -4.97 1.60
CA GLY A 9 -22.80 -3.73 2.04
C GLY A 9 -22.01 -3.09 0.90
N ILE A 10 -21.88 -1.77 0.91
CA ILE A 10 -21.01 -1.04 0.00
C ILE A 10 -19.87 -0.47 0.81
N SER A 11 -18.63 -0.71 0.37
CA SER A 11 -17.42 -0.15 0.94
C SER A 11 -16.74 0.74 -0.10
N GLY A 12 -16.40 1.98 0.28
CA GLY A 12 -15.74 2.92 -0.61
C GLY A 12 -15.04 4.02 0.15
N GLY A 13 -14.22 4.79 -0.57
CA GLY A 13 -13.46 5.90 -0.01
C GLY A 13 -12.07 5.53 0.50
N GLY A 14 -11.72 4.26 0.54
CA GLY A 14 -10.43 3.69 0.88
C GLY A 14 -10.39 2.23 0.48
N GLY A 15 -9.20 1.63 0.40
CA GLY A 15 -9.06 0.21 0.03
C GLY A 15 -9.70 -0.72 1.07
N PHE A 16 -10.49 -1.69 0.63
CA PHE A 16 -11.08 -2.67 1.53
C PHE A 16 -10.09 -3.80 1.82
N PRO A 17 -9.79 -4.11 3.11
CA PRO A 17 -8.80 -5.12 3.44
C PRO A 17 -9.16 -6.50 2.90
N SER A 18 -8.28 -7.12 2.11
CA SER A 18 -8.49 -8.42 1.45
C SER A 18 -8.89 -9.53 2.43
N LYS A 19 -8.35 -9.52 3.66
CA LYS A 19 -8.71 -10.47 4.72
C LYS A 19 -10.19 -10.34 5.11
N LEU A 20 -10.70 -9.11 5.25
CA LEU A 20 -12.11 -8.86 5.58
C LEU A 20 -13.02 -9.20 4.39
N ASP A 21 -12.59 -8.88 3.18
CA ASP A 21 -13.31 -9.24 1.96
C ASP A 21 -13.54 -10.76 1.88
N LYS A 22 -12.48 -11.54 2.06
CA LYS A 22 -12.55 -13.00 2.11
C LYS A 22 -13.43 -13.51 3.25
N PHE A 23 -13.30 -12.93 4.44
CA PHE A 23 -14.09 -13.31 5.61
C PHE A 23 -15.59 -13.10 5.38
N PHE A 24 -15.99 -11.88 4.98
CA PHE A 24 -17.39 -11.59 4.74
C PHE A 24 -17.98 -12.46 3.63
N ASN A 25 -17.23 -12.66 2.55
CA ASN A 25 -17.67 -13.53 1.47
C ASN A 25 -17.84 -15.00 1.93
N SER A 26 -16.95 -15.50 2.81
CA SER A 26 -17.03 -16.89 3.33
C SER A 26 -18.26 -17.15 4.19
N ILE A 27 -18.80 -16.13 4.86
CA ILE A 27 -20.02 -16.21 5.67
C ILE A 27 -21.27 -15.75 4.90
N GLY A 28 -21.16 -15.58 3.57
CA GLY A 28 -22.29 -15.22 2.70
C GLY A 28 -22.68 -13.73 2.72
N ILE A 29 -21.91 -12.86 3.38
CA ILE A 29 -22.13 -11.42 3.39
C ILE A 29 -21.38 -10.79 2.22
N LYS A 30 -22.13 -10.25 1.26
CA LYS A 30 -21.55 -9.58 0.09
C LYS A 30 -21.15 -8.16 0.42
N ILE A 31 -19.87 -7.85 0.24
CA ILE A 31 -19.34 -6.48 0.29
C ILE A 31 -18.98 -6.05 -1.13
N LEU A 32 -19.61 -4.99 -1.59
CA LEU A 32 -19.36 -4.40 -2.90
C LEU A 32 -18.36 -3.25 -2.74
N GLU A 33 -17.15 -3.48 -3.17
CA GLU A 33 -16.15 -2.42 -3.16
C GLU A 33 -16.45 -1.44 -4.30
N ALA A 34 -16.41 -0.13 -3.96
CA ALA A 34 -16.68 0.96 -4.86
C ALA A 34 -15.50 1.94 -4.84
N TYR A 35 -15.11 2.41 -6.01
CA TYR A 35 -14.03 3.37 -6.19
C TYR A 35 -14.55 4.64 -6.83
N GLY A 36 -13.99 5.75 -6.38
CA GLY A 36 -14.26 7.06 -6.95
C GLY A 36 -13.52 8.17 -6.21
N LEU A 37 -13.66 9.36 -6.74
CA LEU A 37 -12.99 10.58 -6.33
C LEU A 37 -14.02 11.69 -6.16
N THR A 38 -13.69 12.74 -5.42
CA THR A 38 -14.52 13.95 -5.34
C THR A 38 -14.75 14.53 -6.75
N GLU A 39 -13.71 14.49 -7.57
CA GLU A 39 -13.69 14.94 -8.96
C GLU A 39 -14.60 14.13 -9.90
N THR A 40 -15.13 12.99 -9.45
CA THR A 40 -16.00 12.11 -10.24
C THR A 40 -17.40 11.94 -9.64
N ALA A 41 -17.81 12.73 -8.67
CA ALA A 41 -19.12 12.91 -8.05
C ALA A 41 -19.85 11.62 -7.56
N PRO A 42 -19.31 10.74 -6.73
CA PRO A 42 -17.90 10.31 -6.61
C PRO A 42 -17.57 9.04 -7.40
N MET A 43 -18.56 8.37 -8.05
CA MET A 43 -18.48 6.97 -8.48
C MET A 43 -17.79 6.80 -9.83
N VAL A 44 -16.72 5.99 -9.85
CA VAL A 44 -16.04 5.55 -11.08
C VAL A 44 -16.33 4.09 -11.40
N ALA A 45 -16.21 3.22 -10.41
CA ALA A 45 -16.42 1.77 -10.58
C ALA A 45 -17.00 1.16 -9.31
N MET A 46 -17.71 0.04 -9.47
CA MET A 46 -18.25 -0.73 -8.35
C MET A 46 -18.38 -2.20 -8.74
N ARG A 47 -18.15 -3.10 -7.78
CA ARG A 47 -18.39 -4.54 -7.96
C ARG A 47 -19.83 -4.84 -8.25
N GLU A 48 -20.05 -5.80 -9.13
CA GLU A 48 -21.40 -6.28 -9.44
C GLU A 48 -21.98 -7.07 -8.25
N ARG A 49 -23.25 -6.84 -7.96
CA ARG A 49 -23.94 -7.48 -6.82
C ARG A 49 -24.03 -9.00 -6.95
N TYR A 50 -24.29 -9.51 -8.15
CA TYR A 50 -24.55 -10.93 -8.36
C TYR A 50 -23.29 -11.76 -8.58
N ASN A 51 -22.24 -11.13 -9.07
CA ASN A 51 -20.93 -11.77 -9.31
C ASN A 51 -19.78 -10.85 -8.91
N PRO A 52 -19.61 -10.54 -7.60
CA PRO A 52 -18.52 -9.68 -7.15
C PRO A 52 -17.17 -10.38 -7.33
N VAL A 53 -16.25 -9.77 -8.06
CA VAL A 53 -14.89 -10.29 -8.23
C VAL A 53 -14.01 -9.72 -7.13
N MET A 54 -13.57 -10.57 -6.20
CA MET A 54 -12.73 -10.15 -5.07
C MET A 54 -11.37 -9.62 -5.56
N GLY A 55 -10.83 -8.63 -4.84
CA GLY A 55 -9.56 -7.97 -5.19
C GLY A 55 -9.68 -6.96 -6.33
N THR A 56 -10.89 -6.71 -6.84
CA THR A 56 -11.18 -5.65 -7.82
C THR A 56 -12.11 -4.60 -7.22
N ILE A 57 -12.17 -3.45 -7.84
CA ILE A 57 -13.20 -2.42 -7.57
C ILE A 57 -14.38 -2.54 -8.54
N GLY A 58 -14.50 -3.65 -9.27
CA GLY A 58 -15.53 -3.91 -10.25
C GLY A 58 -15.33 -3.20 -11.58
N LYS A 59 -16.39 -3.15 -12.37
CA LYS A 59 -16.39 -2.52 -13.69
C LYS A 59 -16.66 -1.01 -13.61
N PRO A 60 -16.17 -0.23 -14.57
CA PRO A 60 -16.56 1.17 -14.70
C PRO A 60 -18.06 1.33 -14.79
N MET A 61 -18.57 2.43 -14.24
CA MET A 61 -19.98 2.77 -14.37
C MET A 61 -20.36 2.98 -15.85
N PRO A 62 -21.57 2.59 -16.28
CA PRO A 62 -21.96 2.61 -17.70
C PRO A 62 -21.91 3.98 -18.38
N TYR A 63 -21.95 5.06 -17.61
CA TYR A 63 -21.88 6.43 -18.08
C TYR A 63 -20.47 7.00 -18.13
N LEU A 64 -19.44 6.15 -17.85
CA LEU A 64 -18.03 6.51 -17.87
C LEU A 64 -17.25 5.74 -18.92
N ASN A 65 -16.39 6.44 -19.62
CA ASN A 65 -15.31 5.87 -20.38
C ASN A 65 -14.02 5.90 -19.55
N VAL A 66 -13.27 4.80 -19.57
CA VAL A 66 -12.00 4.71 -18.88
C VAL A 66 -10.90 4.30 -19.85
N LYS A 67 -9.69 4.78 -19.62
CA LYS A 67 -8.48 4.28 -20.26
C LYS A 67 -7.36 4.20 -19.25
N ILE A 68 -6.48 3.22 -19.43
CA ILE A 68 -5.27 3.07 -18.62
C ILE A 68 -4.08 3.38 -19.52
N VAL A 69 -3.26 4.34 -19.11
CA VAL A 69 -2.14 4.87 -19.89
C VAL A 69 -0.84 4.54 -19.19
N LYS A 70 0.07 3.88 -19.92
CA LYS A 70 1.40 3.53 -19.41
C LYS A 70 2.34 4.76 -19.38
N GLU A 71 3.51 4.59 -18.77
CA GLU A 71 4.53 5.66 -18.69
C GLU A 71 5.03 6.10 -20.08
N ASP A 72 5.07 5.18 -21.05
CA ASP A 72 5.42 5.46 -22.45
C ASP A 72 4.27 6.15 -23.25
N LYS A 73 3.21 6.57 -22.55
CA LYS A 73 1.99 7.19 -23.10
C LYS A 73 1.15 6.27 -24.01
N THR A 74 1.45 4.99 -24.10
CA THR A 74 0.62 4.02 -24.83
C THR A 74 -0.51 3.49 -23.95
N LEU A 75 -1.59 3.00 -24.58
CA LEU A 75 -2.69 2.36 -23.85
C LEU A 75 -2.25 1.00 -23.29
N ALA A 76 -2.56 0.76 -22.03
CA ALA A 76 -2.33 -0.52 -21.39
C ALA A 76 -3.31 -1.58 -21.93
N LYS A 77 -2.79 -2.78 -22.18
CA LYS A 77 -3.62 -3.97 -22.48
C LYS A 77 -4.16 -4.54 -21.15
N PRO A 78 -5.21 -5.39 -21.19
CA PRO A 78 -5.64 -6.13 -20.02
C PRO A 78 -4.47 -6.85 -19.33
N GLY A 79 -4.37 -6.68 -18.00
CA GLY A 79 -3.26 -7.20 -17.21
C GLY A 79 -2.05 -6.26 -17.07
N GLU A 80 -1.91 -5.25 -17.91
CA GLU A 80 -0.86 -4.24 -17.80
C GLU A 80 -1.26 -3.11 -16.86
N LYS A 81 -0.29 -2.56 -16.13
CA LYS A 81 -0.49 -1.41 -15.24
C LYS A 81 -0.29 -0.08 -15.96
N GLY A 82 -1.02 0.93 -15.54
CA GLY A 82 -0.85 2.32 -15.96
C GLY A 82 -1.70 3.25 -15.12
N ILE A 83 -1.69 4.52 -15.46
CA ILE A 83 -2.52 5.53 -14.81
C ILE A 83 -3.94 5.44 -15.35
N LEU A 84 -4.90 5.45 -14.43
CA LEU A 84 -6.33 5.46 -14.78
C LEU A 84 -6.75 6.87 -15.18
N PHE A 85 -7.35 6.97 -16.34
CA PHE A 85 -8.00 8.17 -16.86
C PHE A 85 -9.50 7.89 -17.02
N VAL A 86 -10.32 8.87 -16.70
CA VAL A 86 -11.78 8.74 -16.75
C VAL A 86 -12.43 9.93 -17.46
N LYS A 87 -13.50 9.66 -18.22
CA LYS A 87 -14.30 10.68 -18.92
C LYS A 87 -15.77 10.34 -18.86
N GLY A 88 -16.60 11.28 -18.43
CA GLY A 88 -18.04 11.08 -18.35
C GLY A 88 -18.76 12.27 -17.76
N THR A 89 -20.09 12.18 -17.69
CA THR A 89 -20.96 13.28 -17.27
C THR A 89 -20.84 13.64 -15.79
N ASN A 90 -20.31 12.75 -14.97
CA ASN A 90 -20.08 12.95 -13.55
C ASN A 90 -18.65 13.45 -13.21
N VAL A 91 -17.79 13.59 -14.23
CA VAL A 91 -16.46 14.17 -14.02
C VAL A 91 -16.60 15.68 -13.88
N MET A 92 -15.90 16.27 -12.91
CA MET A 92 -15.89 17.71 -12.66
C MET A 92 -15.53 18.52 -13.91
N LYS A 93 -15.96 19.76 -13.96
CA LYS A 93 -15.56 20.72 -15.01
C LYS A 93 -14.15 21.29 -14.77
N GLY A 94 -13.69 21.30 -13.53
CA GLY A 94 -12.39 21.82 -13.13
C GLY A 94 -12.34 22.24 -11.67
N TYR A 95 -11.16 22.66 -11.23
CA TYR A 95 -10.93 23.21 -9.90
C TYR A 95 -11.28 24.70 -9.86
N TYR A 96 -12.03 25.11 -8.84
CA TYR A 96 -12.52 26.48 -8.72
C TYR A 96 -11.38 27.50 -8.64
N LEU A 97 -11.38 28.47 -9.53
CA LEU A 97 -10.35 29.52 -9.68
C LEU A 97 -8.90 28.97 -9.83
N GLN A 98 -8.74 27.79 -10.43
CA GLN A 98 -7.43 27.16 -10.66
C GLN A 98 -7.35 26.61 -12.08
N ASP A 99 -7.30 27.51 -13.06
CA ASP A 99 -7.35 27.15 -14.49
C ASP A 99 -6.13 26.32 -14.93
N GLU A 100 -4.94 26.66 -14.46
CA GLU A 100 -3.70 25.91 -14.76
C GLU A 100 -3.75 24.50 -14.20
N LEU A 101 -4.20 24.33 -12.95
CA LEU A 101 -4.38 23.02 -12.33
C LEU A 101 -5.45 22.22 -13.08
N THR A 102 -6.53 22.86 -13.48
CA THR A 102 -7.59 22.24 -14.27
C THR A 102 -7.05 21.78 -15.63
N ALA A 103 -6.33 22.61 -16.34
CA ALA A 103 -5.73 22.24 -17.62
C ALA A 103 -4.77 21.06 -17.52
N SER A 104 -3.97 21.01 -16.45
CA SER A 104 -3.03 19.90 -16.19
C SER A 104 -3.71 18.59 -15.76
N ALA A 105 -4.95 18.66 -15.27
CA ALA A 105 -5.69 17.50 -14.79
C ALA A 105 -6.39 16.72 -15.91
N PHE A 106 -6.51 17.28 -17.10
CA PHE A 106 -7.15 16.64 -18.26
C PHE A 106 -6.15 16.43 -19.38
N ASP A 107 -6.33 15.36 -20.12
CA ASP A 107 -5.59 15.17 -21.36
C ASP A 107 -6.29 15.86 -22.58
N GLU A 108 -5.64 15.78 -23.74
CA GLU A 108 -6.12 16.41 -25.00
C GLU A 108 -7.50 15.87 -25.44
N ASP A 109 -7.82 14.63 -25.09
CA ASP A 109 -9.12 14.00 -25.37
C ASP A 109 -10.19 14.34 -24.31
N GLY A 110 -9.86 15.10 -23.27
CA GLY A 110 -10.74 15.49 -22.17
C GLY A 110 -10.99 14.38 -21.14
N TYR A 111 -10.05 13.43 -20.99
CA TYR A 111 -10.07 12.48 -19.89
C TYR A 111 -9.37 13.08 -18.68
N PHE A 112 -10.01 12.98 -17.53
CA PHE A 112 -9.45 13.37 -16.25
C PHE A 112 -8.42 12.34 -15.76
N ASN A 113 -7.24 12.81 -15.40
CA ASN A 113 -6.17 12.01 -14.83
C ASN A 113 -6.42 11.80 -13.33
N THR A 114 -6.76 10.59 -12.91
CA THR A 114 -7.04 10.29 -11.50
C THR A 114 -5.78 10.30 -10.63
N GLY A 115 -4.60 10.16 -11.21
CA GLY A 115 -3.34 9.94 -10.51
C GLY A 115 -3.22 8.55 -9.87
N ASP A 116 -4.23 7.70 -10.02
CA ASP A 116 -4.22 6.35 -9.48
C ASP A 116 -3.70 5.34 -10.52
N ILE A 117 -2.87 4.42 -10.07
CA ILE A 117 -2.35 3.31 -10.87
C ILE A 117 -3.36 2.17 -10.83
N ALA A 118 -3.78 1.72 -12.00
CA ALA A 118 -4.76 0.64 -12.13
C ALA A 118 -4.31 -0.43 -13.14
N ILE A 119 -4.96 -1.58 -13.04
CA ILE A 119 -4.93 -2.67 -14.01
C ILE A 119 -6.37 -2.99 -14.37
N GLN A 120 -6.64 -3.25 -15.66
CA GLN A 120 -7.92 -3.79 -16.10
C GLN A 120 -7.78 -5.30 -16.33
N THR A 121 -8.73 -6.08 -15.82
CA THR A 121 -8.80 -7.51 -16.09
C THR A 121 -9.30 -7.78 -17.50
N TYR A 122 -9.16 -9.01 -17.98
CA TYR A 122 -9.71 -9.42 -19.28
C TYR A 122 -11.24 -9.32 -19.36
N ASN A 123 -11.93 -9.37 -18.22
CA ASN A 123 -13.38 -9.23 -18.15
C ASN A 123 -13.84 -7.76 -17.93
N GLY A 124 -12.89 -6.81 -17.86
CA GLY A 124 -13.16 -5.38 -17.75
C GLY A 124 -13.23 -4.82 -16.33
N GLU A 125 -13.02 -5.65 -15.27
CA GLU A 125 -12.94 -5.12 -13.90
C GLU A 125 -11.64 -4.34 -13.71
N LEU A 126 -11.69 -3.31 -12.86
CA LEU A 126 -10.55 -2.51 -12.48
C LEU A 126 -9.97 -2.97 -11.13
N MET A 127 -8.65 -2.89 -10.99
CA MET A 127 -7.90 -3.11 -9.75
C MET A 127 -7.01 -1.90 -9.49
N ILE A 128 -7.20 -1.20 -8.38
CA ILE A 128 -6.29 -0.13 -7.97
C ILE A 128 -5.03 -0.73 -7.35
N ARG A 129 -3.87 -0.25 -7.79
CA ARG A 129 -2.55 -0.70 -7.34
C ARG A 129 -1.85 0.32 -6.45
N GLY A 130 -2.28 1.57 -6.47
CA GLY A 130 -1.70 2.66 -5.69
C GLY A 130 -1.87 4.01 -6.37
N ARG A 131 -1.09 4.99 -5.92
CA ARG A 131 -1.04 6.32 -6.52
C ARG A 131 0.31 6.59 -7.14
N LYS A 132 0.33 7.24 -8.30
CA LYS A 132 1.57 7.61 -8.99
C LYS A 132 2.52 8.41 -8.09
N LYS A 133 2.00 9.37 -7.33
CA LYS A 133 2.78 10.21 -6.41
C LYS A 133 3.38 9.45 -5.23
N ASP A 134 2.86 8.25 -4.92
CA ASP A 134 3.31 7.42 -3.81
C ASP A 134 4.28 6.31 -4.27
N THR A 135 4.49 6.17 -5.60
CA THR A 135 5.44 5.21 -6.17
C THR A 135 6.83 5.48 -5.63
N ILE A 136 7.47 4.43 -5.13
CA ILE A 136 8.85 4.44 -4.66
C ILE A 136 9.74 4.04 -5.84
N VAL A 137 10.73 4.87 -6.16
CA VAL A 137 11.73 4.54 -7.16
C VAL A 137 12.98 4.06 -6.43
N LEU A 138 13.35 2.79 -6.63
CA LEU A 138 14.58 2.24 -6.06
C LEU A 138 15.80 2.75 -6.82
N ARG A 139 16.98 2.67 -6.21
CA ARG A 139 18.26 3.06 -6.85
C ARG A 139 18.57 2.27 -8.12
N SER A 140 18.08 1.06 -8.21
CA SER A 140 18.14 0.19 -9.40
C SER A 140 17.19 0.60 -10.53
N GLY A 141 16.28 1.57 -10.28
CA GLY A 141 15.32 2.10 -11.26
C GLY A 141 13.97 1.42 -11.26
N GLU A 142 13.73 0.40 -10.41
CA GLU A 142 12.40 -0.22 -10.32
C GLU A 142 11.41 0.69 -9.62
N ASN A 143 10.20 0.73 -10.17
CA ASN A 143 9.04 1.41 -9.62
C ASN A 143 8.23 0.44 -8.77
N VAL A 144 8.10 0.77 -7.49
CA VAL A 144 7.36 -0.02 -6.50
C VAL A 144 6.12 0.75 -6.03
N GLU A 145 4.98 0.13 -6.12
CA GLU A 145 3.75 0.62 -5.51
C GLU A 145 3.66 0.11 -4.06
N PRO A 146 3.77 0.98 -3.04
CA PRO A 146 3.82 0.55 -1.64
C PRO A 146 2.50 -0.02 -1.12
N PHE A 147 1.37 0.47 -1.62
CA PHE A 147 0.04 0.08 -1.14
C PHE A 147 -0.23 -1.43 -1.15
N PRO A 148 0.06 -2.21 -2.22
CA PRO A 148 -0.15 -3.66 -2.20
C PRO A 148 0.71 -4.39 -1.17
N ILE A 149 1.92 -3.90 -0.92
CA ILE A 149 2.84 -4.45 0.06
C ILE A 149 2.30 -4.19 1.47
N GLU A 150 1.92 -2.95 1.76
CA GLU A 150 1.36 -2.52 3.04
C GLU A 150 0.07 -3.25 3.38
N ALA A 151 -0.85 -3.34 2.40
CA ALA A 151 -2.08 -4.09 2.54
C ALA A 151 -1.82 -5.59 2.83
N LYS A 152 -0.78 -6.16 2.22
CA LYS A 152 -0.40 -7.54 2.45
C LYS A 152 0.25 -7.73 3.82
N LEU A 153 1.10 -6.83 4.27
CA LEU A 153 1.71 -6.86 5.61
C LEU A 153 0.65 -6.76 6.72
N ALA A 154 -0.41 -5.98 6.52
CA ALA A 154 -1.53 -5.86 7.44
C ALA A 154 -2.37 -7.14 7.58
N GLU A 155 -2.18 -8.16 6.73
CA GLU A 155 -2.78 -9.50 6.91
C GLU A 155 -2.14 -10.27 8.08
N SER A 156 -0.92 -9.90 8.52
CA SER A 156 -0.28 -10.50 9.67
C SER A 156 -1.03 -10.20 10.97
N PRO A 157 -1.24 -11.17 11.86
CA PRO A 157 -1.83 -10.90 13.17
C PRO A 157 -0.93 -10.02 14.05
N TYR A 158 0.37 -9.92 13.74
CA TYR A 158 1.37 -9.21 14.52
C TYR A 158 1.63 -7.78 14.05
N ILE A 159 1.12 -7.39 12.87
CA ILE A 159 1.30 -6.08 12.27
C ILE A 159 -0.05 -5.35 12.24
N GLN A 160 -0.16 -4.25 12.96
CA GLN A 160 -1.36 -3.43 12.95
C GLN A 160 -1.38 -2.51 11.73
N GLN A 161 -0.26 -1.84 11.47
CA GLN A 161 -0.06 -0.99 10.28
C GLN A 161 1.39 -1.05 9.83
N ALA A 162 1.62 -0.86 8.55
CA ALA A 162 2.96 -0.74 7.96
C ALA A 162 2.99 0.38 6.94
N VAL A 163 4.10 1.13 6.88
CA VAL A 163 4.40 2.11 5.85
C VAL A 163 5.73 1.74 5.22
N VAL A 164 5.70 1.43 3.94
CA VAL A 164 6.89 1.06 3.17
C VAL A 164 7.64 2.32 2.75
N ALA A 165 8.95 2.31 2.90
CA ALA A 165 9.88 3.34 2.47
C ALA A 165 11.04 2.71 1.68
N GLY A 166 11.74 3.51 0.86
CA GLY A 166 12.85 3.00 0.05
C GLY A 166 13.18 3.89 -1.14
N GLN A 167 12.68 5.13 -1.15
CA GLN A 167 13.00 6.09 -2.21
C GLN A 167 14.52 6.29 -2.30
N ASP A 168 15.07 6.06 -3.49
CA ASP A 168 16.51 6.14 -3.81
C ASP A 168 17.40 5.17 -2.99
N GLU A 169 16.81 4.13 -2.40
CA GLU A 169 17.50 3.07 -1.67
C GLU A 169 17.65 1.79 -2.51
N ASN A 170 18.56 0.89 -2.09
CA ASN A 170 18.76 -0.38 -2.79
C ASN A 170 17.64 -1.39 -2.54
N THR A 171 16.95 -1.27 -1.42
CA THR A 171 15.93 -2.19 -0.95
C THR A 171 14.80 -1.44 -0.26
N LEU A 172 13.66 -2.11 -0.05
CA LEU A 172 12.58 -1.56 0.72
C LEU A 172 12.79 -1.81 2.23
N GLY A 173 12.31 -0.84 3.01
CA GLY A 173 12.16 -0.96 4.46
C GLY A 173 10.73 -0.61 4.87
N ALA A 174 10.36 -0.90 6.13
CA ALA A 174 9.03 -0.59 6.65
C ALA A 174 9.08 0.05 8.04
N LEU A 175 8.27 1.08 8.24
CA LEU A 175 7.86 1.54 9.56
C LEU A 175 6.65 0.69 9.98
N ILE A 176 6.74 0.00 11.11
CA ILE A 176 5.73 -0.96 11.56
C ILE A 176 5.15 -0.51 12.90
N ILE A 177 3.83 -0.35 12.95
CA ILE A 177 3.07 -0.32 14.21
C ILE A 177 2.67 -1.76 14.52
N PRO A 178 3.22 -2.37 15.57
CA PRO A 178 2.95 -3.75 15.90
C PRO A 178 1.61 -3.92 16.63
N ASN A 179 1.01 -5.10 16.48
CA ASN A 179 -0.07 -5.56 17.35
C ASN A 179 0.56 -6.12 18.64
N LYS A 180 0.73 -5.26 19.63
CA LYS A 180 1.40 -5.58 20.90
C LYS A 180 0.73 -6.74 21.67
N GLU A 181 -0.60 -6.83 21.62
CA GLU A 181 -1.34 -7.91 22.30
C GLU A 181 -1.03 -9.29 21.68
N ALA A 182 -1.06 -9.36 20.35
CA ALA A 182 -0.72 -10.60 19.65
C ALA A 182 0.76 -11.00 19.88
N LEU A 183 1.68 -10.02 19.90
CA LEU A 183 3.09 -10.28 20.20
C LEU A 183 3.30 -10.73 21.61
N ARG A 184 2.64 -10.12 22.62
CA ARG A 184 2.70 -10.57 24.02
C ARG A 184 2.19 -12.01 24.17
N THR A 185 1.08 -12.32 23.51
CA THR A 185 0.51 -13.68 23.54
C THR A 185 1.50 -14.70 22.98
N ALA A 186 2.10 -14.40 21.82
CA ALA A 186 3.10 -15.27 21.20
C ALA A 186 4.37 -15.41 22.04
N ALA A 187 4.83 -14.33 22.69
CA ALA A 187 5.99 -14.35 23.57
C ALA A 187 5.72 -15.15 24.85
N LYS A 188 4.56 -14.99 25.49
CA LYS A 188 4.16 -15.75 26.66
C LYS A 188 4.07 -17.27 26.39
N GLN A 189 3.54 -17.67 25.26
CA GLN A 189 3.47 -19.07 24.84
C GLN A 189 4.86 -19.72 24.67
N ARG A 190 5.91 -18.90 24.52
CA ARG A 190 7.30 -19.35 24.40
C ARG A 190 8.16 -19.01 25.61
N GLU A 191 7.53 -18.59 26.69
CA GLU A 191 8.19 -18.25 27.95
C GLU A 191 9.29 -17.19 27.82
N ILE A 192 9.10 -16.25 26.86
CA ILE A 192 10.05 -15.17 26.63
C ILE A 192 10.04 -14.19 27.81
N PRO A 193 11.18 -13.89 28.44
CA PRO A 193 11.27 -12.95 29.56
C PRO A 193 10.79 -11.55 29.19
N HIS A 194 10.18 -10.84 30.14
CA HIS A 194 9.72 -9.44 29.96
C HIS A 194 8.64 -9.22 28.92
N ALA A 195 7.85 -10.24 28.57
CA ALA A 195 6.75 -10.12 27.60
C ALA A 195 5.74 -9.01 27.92
N ASP A 196 5.61 -8.59 29.16
CA ASP A 196 4.71 -7.52 29.62
C ASP A 196 5.30 -6.10 29.48
N ASN A 197 6.60 -5.96 29.16
CA ASN A 197 7.25 -4.67 28.92
C ASN A 197 7.40 -4.44 27.40
N ASP A 198 6.66 -3.49 26.85
CA ASP A 198 6.61 -3.22 25.41
C ASP A 198 7.98 -2.95 24.79
N SER A 199 8.77 -2.08 25.39
CA SER A 199 10.09 -1.70 24.83
C SER A 199 11.05 -2.91 24.82
N LYS A 200 11.05 -3.72 25.88
CA LYS A 200 11.87 -4.94 25.94
C LYS A 200 11.33 -6.03 25.00
N LEU A 201 10.01 -6.17 24.92
CA LEU A 201 9.34 -7.10 24.00
C LEU A 201 9.70 -6.80 22.54
N LEU A 202 9.56 -5.55 22.12
CA LEU A 202 9.86 -5.15 20.74
C LEU A 202 11.37 -5.24 20.41
N ALA A 203 12.24 -5.09 21.40
CA ALA A 203 13.69 -5.22 21.23
C ALA A 203 14.20 -6.67 21.27
N CYS A 204 13.39 -7.63 21.75
CA CYS A 204 13.86 -9.02 21.88
C CYS A 204 14.01 -9.70 20.51
N GLU A 205 15.00 -10.55 20.39
CA GLU A 205 15.35 -11.27 19.16
C GLU A 205 14.17 -12.10 18.61
N PHE A 206 13.42 -12.73 19.51
CA PHE A 206 12.24 -13.51 19.13
C PHE A 206 11.22 -12.68 18.32
N VAL A 207 10.86 -11.49 18.80
CA VAL A 207 9.89 -10.63 18.11
C VAL A 207 10.46 -10.07 16.80
N GLN A 208 11.73 -9.69 16.81
CA GLN A 208 12.42 -9.22 15.61
C GLN A 208 12.41 -10.30 14.51
N GLU A 209 12.74 -11.53 14.88
CA GLU A 209 12.75 -12.66 13.95
C GLU A 209 11.34 -13.06 13.50
N LEU A 210 10.37 -13.05 14.42
CA LEU A 210 8.96 -13.33 14.10
C LEU A 210 8.42 -12.37 13.02
N ILE A 211 8.67 -11.07 13.17
CA ILE A 211 8.23 -10.08 12.19
C ILE A 211 8.99 -10.25 10.87
N ARG A 212 10.29 -10.55 10.89
CA ARG A 212 11.06 -10.81 9.67
C ARG A 212 10.48 -11.98 8.89
N ARG A 213 10.19 -13.08 9.54
CA ARG A 213 9.57 -14.27 8.92
C ARG A 213 8.17 -13.97 8.39
N GLU A 214 7.38 -13.17 9.09
CA GLU A 214 6.07 -12.75 8.61
C GLU A 214 6.18 -11.91 7.33
N MET A 215 7.11 -10.96 7.29
CA MET A 215 7.35 -10.16 6.08
C MET A 215 7.79 -11.06 4.91
N GLU A 216 8.73 -11.97 5.11
CA GLU A 216 9.19 -12.91 4.08
C GLU A 216 8.07 -13.84 3.59
N ARG A 217 7.25 -14.35 4.51
CA ARG A 217 6.11 -15.21 4.20
C ARG A 217 5.05 -14.49 3.36
N LEU A 218 4.79 -13.23 3.70
CA LEU A 218 3.74 -12.44 3.06
C LEU A 218 4.20 -11.83 1.75
N ILE A 219 5.41 -11.27 1.70
CA ILE A 219 5.95 -10.59 0.51
C ILE A 219 6.89 -11.54 -0.23
N CYS A 220 6.32 -12.46 -0.97
CA CYS A 220 7.05 -13.48 -1.73
C CYS A 220 6.43 -13.72 -3.11
N ALA A 221 7.18 -14.38 -4.00
CA ALA A 221 6.74 -14.70 -5.37
C ALA A 221 5.43 -15.50 -5.41
N LYS A 222 5.21 -16.41 -4.45
CA LYS A 222 3.96 -17.18 -4.33
C LYS A 222 2.72 -16.29 -4.15
N ASN A 223 2.88 -15.13 -3.53
CA ASN A 223 1.84 -14.13 -3.33
C ASN A 223 1.83 -13.06 -4.43
N GLY A 224 2.58 -13.24 -5.51
CA GLY A 224 2.62 -12.35 -6.67
C GLY A 224 3.59 -11.16 -6.56
N PHE A 225 4.46 -11.15 -5.54
CA PHE A 225 5.45 -10.08 -5.35
C PHE A 225 6.76 -10.42 -6.06
N LYS A 226 7.39 -9.39 -6.61
CA LYS A 226 8.71 -9.48 -7.24
C LYS A 226 9.83 -9.41 -6.19
N ASN A 227 11.04 -9.79 -6.57
CA ASN A 227 12.18 -9.79 -5.64
C ASN A 227 12.50 -8.41 -5.09
N PHE A 228 12.40 -7.36 -5.90
CA PHE A 228 12.67 -5.99 -5.50
C PHE A 228 11.55 -5.37 -4.63
N GLU A 229 10.38 -6.02 -4.54
CA GLU A 229 9.28 -5.63 -3.66
C GLU A 229 9.42 -6.20 -2.23
N ARG A 230 10.47 -7.00 -1.97
CA ARG A 230 10.74 -7.54 -0.63
C ARG A 230 11.15 -6.44 0.33
N VAL A 231 10.54 -6.47 1.51
CA VAL A 231 10.89 -5.57 2.62
C VAL A 231 11.99 -6.25 3.43
N SER A 232 13.22 -5.71 3.37
CA SER A 232 14.41 -6.31 4.00
C SER A 232 14.68 -5.78 5.40
N GLN A 233 14.18 -4.61 5.73
CA GLN A 233 14.46 -3.92 6.99
C GLN A 233 13.18 -3.34 7.57
N PHE A 234 13.14 -3.13 8.89
CA PHE A 234 12.01 -2.46 9.53
C PHE A 234 12.42 -1.77 10.82
N VAL A 235 11.59 -0.81 11.23
CA VAL A 235 11.66 -0.14 12.53
C VAL A 235 10.27 -0.16 13.14
N PHE A 236 10.19 -0.51 14.41
CA PHE A 236 8.95 -0.41 15.16
C PHE A 236 8.68 1.04 15.56
N LEU A 237 7.42 1.44 15.39
CA LEU A 237 6.84 2.62 15.99
C LEU A 237 5.82 2.19 17.05
N GLU A 238 5.75 2.90 18.16
CA GLU A 238 4.74 2.61 19.19
C GLU A 238 3.33 2.97 18.73
N LYS A 239 3.23 4.11 18.05
CA LYS A 239 2.01 4.69 17.45
C LYS A 239 2.43 5.81 16.51
N TRP A 240 1.50 6.35 15.74
CA TRP A 240 1.71 7.61 15.03
C TRP A 240 1.84 8.76 16.02
N GLU A 241 2.84 9.62 15.87
CA GLU A 241 3.10 10.75 16.79
C GLU A 241 2.03 11.83 16.65
N ASN A 242 1.65 12.15 15.41
CA ASN A 242 0.65 13.15 15.07
C ASN A 242 -0.47 12.58 14.17
N PRO A 243 -1.36 11.71 14.68
CA PRO A 243 -2.37 11.05 13.86
C PRO A 243 -3.26 12.00 13.06
N LYS A 244 -3.49 13.24 13.56
CA LYS A 244 -4.31 14.27 12.88
C LYS A 244 -3.65 14.82 11.61
N GLU A 245 -2.33 14.76 11.52
CA GLU A 245 -1.56 15.21 10.36
C GLU A 245 -1.10 14.06 9.47
N GLU A 246 -0.87 12.91 10.07
CA GLU A 246 -0.30 11.71 9.46
C GLU A 246 -1.36 10.82 8.81
N LEU A 247 -2.60 10.97 9.28
CA LEU A 247 -3.76 10.26 8.74
C LEU A 247 -4.78 11.25 8.19
N SER A 248 -5.42 10.88 7.09
CA SER A 248 -6.58 11.59 6.56
C SER A 248 -7.77 11.48 7.52
N ALA A 249 -8.82 12.27 7.31
CA ALA A 249 -10.08 12.15 8.06
C ALA A 249 -10.72 10.74 7.97
N LYS A 250 -10.32 9.94 6.99
CA LYS A 250 -10.73 8.54 6.79
C LYS A 250 -9.77 7.53 7.43
N GLY A 251 -8.70 7.98 8.09
CA GLY A 251 -7.68 7.11 8.67
C GLY A 251 -6.65 6.56 7.67
N GLU A 252 -6.63 7.06 6.43
CA GLU A 252 -5.63 6.68 5.44
C GLU A 252 -4.31 7.41 5.68
N ILE A 253 -3.20 6.74 5.42
CA ILE A 253 -1.85 7.28 5.59
C ILE A 253 -1.60 8.44 4.62
N ILE A 254 -1.20 9.58 5.16
CA ILE A 254 -0.67 10.71 4.40
C ILE A 254 0.84 10.53 4.29
N ARG A 255 1.28 9.77 3.27
CA ARG A 255 2.64 9.29 3.09
C ARG A 255 3.70 10.38 3.20
N PHE A 256 3.49 11.51 2.55
CA PHE A 256 4.40 12.65 2.61
C PHE A 256 4.67 13.10 4.06
N LYS A 257 3.62 13.18 4.89
CA LYS A 257 3.75 13.55 6.32
C LYS A 257 4.51 12.50 7.11
N ILE A 258 4.23 11.23 6.87
CA ILE A 258 4.96 10.12 7.51
C ILE A 258 6.46 10.22 7.16
N TYR A 259 6.80 10.38 5.89
CA TYR A 259 8.21 10.49 5.49
C TYR A 259 8.91 11.72 6.08
N GLN A 260 8.20 12.82 6.23
CA GLN A 260 8.71 14.04 6.86
C GLN A 260 8.95 13.83 8.37
N ASN A 261 7.95 13.33 9.09
CA ASN A 261 7.99 13.18 10.55
C ASN A 261 8.98 12.10 11.00
N TYR A 262 9.04 10.99 10.26
CA TYR A 262 9.89 9.83 10.60
C TYR A 262 11.19 9.74 9.79
N LYS A 263 11.64 10.86 9.19
CA LYS A 263 12.86 10.91 8.39
C LYS A 263 14.08 10.35 9.12
N SER A 264 14.21 10.64 10.42
CA SER A 264 15.33 10.13 11.24
C SER A 264 15.31 8.61 11.38
N GLN A 265 14.12 8.04 11.63
CA GLN A 265 13.92 6.59 11.78
C GLN A 265 14.16 5.89 10.44
N ILE A 266 13.67 6.45 9.34
CA ILE A 266 13.88 5.93 7.97
C ILE A 266 15.38 5.94 7.64
N ASN A 267 16.07 7.05 7.86
CA ASN A 267 17.52 7.13 7.63
C ASN A 267 18.31 6.12 8.48
N LYS A 268 17.98 5.98 9.76
CA LYS A 268 18.62 4.99 10.63
C LYS A 268 18.37 3.55 10.16
N MET A 269 17.21 3.28 9.61
CA MET A 269 16.84 1.97 9.08
C MET A 269 17.77 1.58 7.92
N PHE A 270 18.00 2.46 6.96
CA PHE A 270 18.83 2.18 5.77
C PHE A 270 20.33 2.34 6.00
N HIS A 271 20.76 3.22 6.89
CA HIS A 271 22.20 3.47 7.12
C HIS A 271 22.83 2.61 8.23
N ARG A 272 22.07 1.74 8.90
CA ARG A 272 22.65 0.77 9.85
C ARG A 272 23.59 -0.25 9.22
N GLU A 273 23.51 -0.50 7.93
CA GLU A 273 24.42 -1.41 7.22
C GLU A 273 25.81 -0.84 6.94
N ASN A 274 26.04 0.46 7.12
CA ASN A 274 27.39 1.06 7.05
C ASN A 274 28.25 0.80 8.31
N LYS A 275 27.90 -0.17 9.17
CA LYS A 275 28.84 -0.70 10.14
C LYS A 275 29.76 -1.71 9.47
N LYS A 276 30.87 -1.14 8.91
CA LYS A 276 32.17 -1.82 8.74
C LYS A 276 32.10 -3.19 8.03
N GLN A 277 31.94 -3.20 6.72
CA GLN A 277 32.92 -4.00 6.01
C GLN A 277 34.29 -3.30 6.21
N LYS A 278 35.05 -3.70 7.23
CA LYS A 278 36.49 -3.56 7.21
C LYS A 278 36.91 -4.21 5.90
N LEU A 279 37.53 -3.44 5.01
CA LEU A 279 38.28 -4.06 3.92
C LEU A 279 39.11 -5.19 4.55
N PRO A 280 39.13 -6.38 3.94
CA PRO A 280 40.03 -7.43 4.37
C PRO A 280 41.46 -6.83 4.41
N ASP A 281 42.22 -7.11 5.46
CA ASP A 281 43.55 -6.58 5.70
C ASP A 281 44.51 -6.75 4.50
N ILE A 282 44.18 -7.67 3.59
CA ILE A 282 44.86 -7.93 2.30
C ILE A 282 44.71 -6.77 1.31
N LEU A 283 43.60 -6.05 1.30
CA LEU A 283 43.36 -4.91 0.39
C LEU A 283 43.92 -3.59 0.96
N GLN A 284 44.02 -3.48 2.28
CA GLN A 284 44.65 -2.32 2.91
C GLN A 284 46.13 -2.27 2.60
N ASN A 285 46.80 -3.42 2.59
CA ASN A 285 48.24 -3.53 2.27
C ASN A 285 48.57 -3.32 0.79
N LEU A 286 47.61 -3.31 -0.12
CA LEU A 286 47.76 -3.04 -1.55
C LEU A 286 47.63 -1.54 -1.89
N ILE A 287 47.12 -0.73 -0.96
CA ILE A 287 46.91 0.71 -1.14
C ILE A 287 48.06 1.51 -0.48
N ASP A 288 48.70 0.92 0.54
CA ASP A 288 49.76 1.54 1.33
C ASP A 288 51.18 1.11 0.89
N GLY A 289 51.33 0.33 -0.17
CA GLY A 289 52.57 -0.06 -0.85
C GLY A 289 52.62 0.52 -2.24
#